data_d5bb934cec446ec0d0abec7be68b3914
#
_entry.id   d5bb934cec446ec0d0abec7be68b3914
#
_cell.length_a   1.000
_cell.length_b   1.000
_cell.length_c   1.000
_cell.angle_alpha   90.00
_cell.angle_beta   90.00
_cell.angle_gamma   90.00
#
_symmetry.space_group_name_H-M   'P 1'
#
loop_
_entity.id
_entity.type
_entity.pdbx_description
1 polymer ?
#
loop_
_entity_poly.entity_id
_entity_poly.type
_entity_poly.pdbx_seq_one_letter_code
_entity_poly.pdbx_strand_id
1 'polypeptide(L)'
;MKYILVTGGVISGIGKGIIASSVGTILKSCGLHVTAIKIDPYINIDAGTFSPYEHGEVFVLDDGGEVDLDLGNYERFLDICLTKDNNLTTGRIYQSVINKERRGDYLGKTVQVVPHITDAIQEWVMKQARISVDSDGVEPQVCVIELGGTVGDIESMPFIEAFRQFQFKVKKENFCNIHVSLVPQPNTTGEQKTKPTQNSVRELRGLGLSPDLIMCRCTSPLETAVKEKISMFCHVEPTQVICVHDVSSVYRVPLLLEDQGVVSYLCQRLSLPIEMRPRKMLAKWKEMADRSARLLEHVSIALVGKYTKLSDSYTSVIKALEHSALAVNHKLEVKYIDSADLETTTLQNEPVKYHEAWQKLCSSHGVLVPGGFGVRGTEGKMLAINWARKQNNAIHLYGVCLGMQLAVCEFARNVLGWEGKTIVIDMPEHNPGQMGGTMRLGKRRTIFKSSTSVLRKLYGDVEYVDERHRHRFEVNPELKHHFEKRGLQFVGEDVEGERMEVIELDDHCYFVGVQFHPEFTSRPIKPSPPYFGLLLAAAGKLQSYLAKGCRLSPRDTYSDRSGSSSPEVDISELKFPSLS
;
A
#
# COMPACT_ATOMS: atom_id res chain seq x y z
N MET A 1 -16.98 5.05 21.28
CA MET A 1 -15.76 4.52 20.61
C MET A 1 -15.54 3.09 21.07
N LYS A 2 -15.35 2.17 20.11
CA LYS A 2 -14.99 0.78 20.36
C LYS A 2 -13.56 0.53 19.86
N TYR A 3 -12.78 -0.25 20.60
CA TYR A 3 -11.37 -0.52 20.30
C TYR A 3 -11.15 -2.00 20.05
N ILE A 4 -10.51 -2.33 18.94
CA ILE A 4 -10.12 -3.70 18.59
C ILE A 4 -8.60 -3.71 18.51
N LEU A 5 -7.95 -4.36 19.47
CA LEU A 5 -6.51 -4.57 19.48
C LEU A 5 -6.17 -5.85 18.71
N VAL A 6 -5.25 -5.78 17.78
CA VAL A 6 -4.72 -6.93 17.05
C VAL A 6 -3.27 -7.16 17.49
N THR A 7 -3.05 -8.25 18.20
CA THR A 7 -1.72 -8.69 18.66
C THR A 7 -1.24 -9.89 17.86
N GLY A 8 0.05 -10.15 17.84
CA GLY A 8 0.62 -11.31 17.16
C GLY A 8 1.63 -12.05 17.98
N GLY A 9 1.73 -13.33 17.76
CA GLY A 9 2.68 -14.20 18.42
C GLY A 9 3.37 -15.16 17.45
N VAL A 10 4.36 -15.89 17.96
CA VAL A 10 5.16 -16.90 17.27
C VAL A 10 6.22 -16.33 16.32
N ILE A 11 5.83 -15.58 15.28
CA ILE A 11 6.75 -15.00 14.27
C ILE A 11 6.25 -13.63 13.81
N SER A 12 7.17 -12.80 13.32
CA SER A 12 6.86 -11.59 12.55
C SER A 12 6.31 -11.95 11.16
N GLY A 13 5.66 -11.00 10.48
CA GLY A 13 5.13 -11.24 9.13
C GLY A 13 3.95 -12.23 9.06
N ILE A 14 3.31 -12.52 10.19
CA ILE A 14 2.19 -13.48 10.29
C ILE A 14 0.89 -12.99 9.60
N GLY A 15 0.86 -11.74 9.13
CA GLY A 15 -0.29 -11.17 8.44
C GLY A 15 -1.25 -10.37 9.35
N LYS A 16 -0.77 -9.81 10.47
CA LYS A 16 -1.56 -8.93 11.35
C LYS A 16 -2.20 -7.78 10.58
N GLY A 17 -1.45 -7.09 9.70
CA GLY A 17 -1.92 -5.97 8.90
C GLY A 17 -3.10 -6.33 7.99
N ILE A 18 -3.03 -7.47 7.32
CA ILE A 18 -4.13 -7.97 6.46
C ILE A 18 -5.35 -8.36 7.29
N ILE A 19 -5.15 -8.97 8.46
CA ILE A 19 -6.25 -9.33 9.36
C ILE A 19 -6.90 -8.07 9.94
N ALA A 20 -6.11 -7.10 10.42
CA ALA A 20 -6.60 -5.83 10.93
C ALA A 20 -7.39 -5.06 9.84
N SER A 21 -6.83 -4.96 8.63
CA SER A 21 -7.49 -4.36 7.48
C SER A 21 -8.80 -5.08 7.12
N SER A 22 -8.79 -6.41 7.14
CA SER A 22 -9.97 -7.23 6.81
C SER A 22 -11.09 -7.04 7.84
N VAL A 23 -10.75 -7.03 9.13
CA VAL A 23 -11.70 -6.75 10.22
C VAL A 23 -12.30 -5.35 10.04
N GLY A 24 -11.46 -4.35 9.77
CA GLY A 24 -11.93 -2.99 9.50
C GLY A 24 -12.88 -2.92 8.30
N THR A 25 -12.53 -3.59 7.20
CA THR A 25 -13.36 -3.64 5.97
C THR A 25 -14.72 -4.27 6.22
N ILE A 26 -14.77 -5.38 6.96
CA ILE A 26 -16.02 -6.05 7.29
C ILE A 26 -16.92 -5.13 8.12
N LEU A 27 -16.37 -4.48 9.15
CA LEU A 27 -17.12 -3.55 10.00
C LEU A 27 -17.59 -2.32 9.21
N LYS A 28 -16.75 -1.77 8.35
CA LYS A 28 -17.13 -0.68 7.44
C LYS A 28 -18.24 -1.09 6.47
N SER A 29 -18.21 -2.34 5.98
CA SER A 29 -19.27 -2.89 5.13
C SER A 29 -20.63 -3.01 5.84
N CYS A 30 -20.64 -3.01 7.17
CA CYS A 30 -21.84 -2.98 8.00
C CYS A 30 -22.36 -1.55 8.27
N GLY A 31 -21.74 -0.53 7.67
CA GLY A 31 -22.15 0.87 7.81
C GLY A 31 -21.50 1.60 8.98
N LEU A 32 -20.45 1.04 9.59
CA LEU A 32 -19.71 1.69 10.67
C LEU A 32 -18.57 2.54 10.12
N HIS A 33 -18.30 3.68 10.76
CA HIS A 33 -17.09 4.47 10.52
C HIS A 33 -15.93 3.84 11.29
N VAL A 34 -14.88 3.46 10.57
CA VAL A 34 -13.74 2.71 11.11
C VAL A 34 -12.44 3.45 10.83
N THR A 35 -11.63 3.64 11.85
CA THR A 35 -10.25 4.11 11.73
C THR A 35 -9.26 3.02 12.12
N ALA A 36 -7.99 3.20 11.76
CA ALA A 36 -6.91 2.28 12.09
C ALA A 36 -5.71 3.01 12.70
N ILE A 37 -5.03 2.36 13.65
CA ILE A 37 -3.77 2.82 14.23
C ILE A 37 -2.77 1.67 14.13
N LYS A 38 -1.58 1.95 13.60
CA LYS A 38 -0.43 1.07 13.61
C LYS A 38 0.52 1.48 14.73
N ILE A 39 0.93 0.52 15.54
CA ILE A 39 1.95 0.71 16.57
C ILE A 39 3.18 -0.09 16.18
N ASP A 40 4.30 0.60 16.02
CA ASP A 40 5.58 -0.01 15.69
C ASP A 40 6.57 0.20 16.85
N PRO A 41 7.03 -0.89 17.49
CA PRO A 41 7.87 -0.80 18.69
C PRO A 41 9.34 -0.46 18.42
N TYR A 42 9.68 0.06 17.25
CA TYR A 42 11.03 0.54 16.94
C TYR A 42 11.28 1.99 17.43
N ILE A 43 12.56 2.34 17.62
CA ILE A 43 12.98 3.66 18.14
C ILE A 43 12.97 4.76 17.07
N ASN A 44 12.87 4.42 15.79
CA ASN A 44 12.76 5.41 14.73
C ASN A 44 11.53 6.31 14.95
N ILE A 45 11.70 7.61 14.65
CA ILE A 45 10.58 8.57 14.72
C ILE A 45 9.52 8.24 13.67
N ASP A 46 9.98 7.91 12.46
CA ASP A 46 9.16 7.50 11.31
C ASP A 46 9.94 6.52 10.43
N ALA A 47 9.33 6.13 9.30
CA ALA A 47 9.93 5.20 8.37
C ALA A 47 10.89 5.86 7.35
N GLY A 48 11.10 7.17 7.38
CA GLY A 48 11.82 7.92 6.35
C GLY A 48 13.29 7.52 6.16
N THR A 49 13.89 6.90 7.18
CA THR A 49 15.29 6.41 7.15
C THR A 49 15.40 4.90 6.91
N PHE A 50 14.30 4.21 6.64
CA PHE A 50 14.31 2.76 6.44
C PHE A 50 14.95 2.35 5.12
N SER A 51 15.60 1.18 5.17
CA SER A 51 16.05 0.49 3.97
C SER A 51 14.90 -0.33 3.37
N PRO A 52 14.56 -0.14 2.08
CA PRO A 52 13.56 -0.97 1.43
C PRO A 52 13.88 -2.46 1.41
N TYR A 53 15.16 -2.82 1.59
CA TYR A 53 15.61 -4.22 1.65
C TYR A 53 15.33 -4.90 2.99
N GLU A 54 15.11 -4.13 4.06
CA GLU A 54 14.89 -4.66 5.41
C GLU A 54 13.43 -4.56 5.85
N HIS A 55 12.77 -3.45 5.52
CA HIS A 55 11.43 -3.13 6.01
C HIS A 55 10.36 -3.01 4.92
N GLY A 56 10.73 -3.21 3.65
CA GLY A 56 9.83 -2.96 2.54
C GLY A 56 9.71 -1.49 2.17
N GLU A 57 8.64 -1.13 1.46
CA GLU A 57 8.44 0.26 1.03
C GLU A 57 8.15 1.19 2.20
N VAL A 58 8.54 2.46 2.04
CA VAL A 58 8.07 3.56 2.88
C VAL A 58 6.82 4.13 2.25
N PHE A 59 5.69 4.01 2.94
CA PHE A 59 4.41 4.56 2.49
C PHE A 59 4.31 6.04 2.86
N VAL A 60 3.81 6.88 1.97
CA VAL A 60 3.67 8.32 2.22
C VAL A 60 2.20 8.69 2.28
N LEU A 61 1.83 9.43 3.33
CA LEU A 61 0.47 9.92 3.58
C LEU A 61 0.26 11.32 2.99
N ASP A 62 -0.99 11.77 2.95
CA ASP A 62 -1.36 13.10 2.44
C ASP A 62 -0.65 14.24 3.18
N ASP A 63 -0.46 14.10 4.49
CA ASP A 63 0.22 15.08 5.35
C ASP A 63 1.76 15.02 5.28
N GLY A 64 2.30 14.18 4.42
CA GLY A 64 3.75 13.98 4.25
C GLY A 64 4.38 13.01 5.25
N GLY A 65 3.58 12.34 6.07
CA GLY A 65 4.07 11.29 6.96
C GLY A 65 4.71 10.14 6.18
N GLU A 66 5.96 9.80 6.51
CA GLU A 66 6.66 8.63 6.03
C GLU A 66 6.43 7.49 7.01
N VAL A 67 5.63 6.50 6.64
CA VAL A 67 5.10 5.49 7.57
C VAL A 67 5.32 4.08 7.07
N ASP A 68 5.05 3.11 7.95
CA ASP A 68 5.10 1.69 7.62
C ASP A 68 4.10 1.32 6.51
N LEU A 69 4.46 0.34 5.69
CA LEU A 69 3.66 -0.14 4.56
C LEU A 69 2.25 -0.65 4.94
N ASP A 70 2.04 -1.06 6.19
CA ASP A 70 0.73 -1.53 6.67
C ASP A 70 -0.33 -0.43 6.65
N LEU A 71 0.06 0.84 6.81
CA LEU A 71 -0.89 1.94 6.66
C LEU A 71 -1.45 2.01 5.23
N GLY A 72 -0.64 1.66 4.23
CA GLY A 72 -1.10 1.50 2.86
C GLY A 72 -2.15 0.39 2.73
N ASN A 73 -1.99 -0.72 3.45
CA ASN A 73 -3.01 -1.78 3.49
C ASN A 73 -4.32 -1.27 4.09
N TYR A 74 -4.26 -0.51 5.20
CA TYR A 74 -5.48 0.06 5.80
C TYR A 74 -6.18 1.03 4.85
N GLU A 75 -5.45 1.94 4.22
CA GLU A 75 -6.05 2.85 3.26
C GLU A 75 -6.68 2.13 2.06
N ARG A 76 -6.01 1.10 1.52
CA ARG A 76 -6.53 0.32 0.39
C ARG A 76 -7.76 -0.52 0.74
N PHE A 77 -7.75 -1.15 1.92
CA PHE A 77 -8.83 -2.04 2.36
C PHE A 77 -10.05 -1.29 2.86
N LEU A 78 -9.84 -0.21 3.61
CA LEU A 78 -10.92 0.55 4.23
C LEU A 78 -11.40 1.72 3.35
N ASP A 79 -10.66 2.07 2.31
CA ASP A 79 -10.89 3.28 1.51
C ASP A 79 -11.03 4.53 2.39
N ILE A 80 -9.97 4.81 3.14
CA ILE A 80 -9.84 5.93 4.07
C ILE A 80 -8.54 6.70 3.81
N CYS A 81 -8.42 7.90 4.39
CA CYS A 81 -7.20 8.69 4.41
C CYS A 81 -6.67 8.81 5.83
N LEU A 82 -5.49 8.26 6.07
CA LEU A 82 -4.82 8.31 7.37
C LEU A 82 -3.86 9.50 7.45
N THR A 83 -3.49 9.85 8.67
CA THR A 83 -2.48 10.85 8.98
C THR A 83 -1.26 10.20 9.63
N LYS A 84 -0.13 10.92 9.66
CA LYS A 84 1.09 10.43 10.34
C LYS A 84 0.86 10.00 11.79
N ASP A 85 -0.15 10.58 12.45
CA ASP A 85 -0.49 10.26 13.84
C ASP A 85 -1.23 8.92 13.99
N ASN A 86 -1.66 8.32 12.89
CA ASN A 86 -2.14 6.93 12.87
C ASN A 86 -1.02 5.89 12.93
N ASN A 87 0.26 6.32 12.79
CA ASN A 87 1.42 5.47 13.02
C ASN A 87 2.15 5.93 14.28
N LEU A 88 2.11 5.11 15.31
CA LEU A 88 2.72 5.36 16.60
C LEU A 88 3.98 4.52 16.78
N THR A 89 5.14 5.18 16.95
CA THR A 89 6.41 4.50 17.19
C THR A 89 6.91 4.72 18.63
N THR A 90 7.76 3.84 19.11
CA THR A 90 8.44 4.02 20.40
C THR A 90 9.18 5.36 20.43
N GLY A 91 9.91 5.71 19.36
CA GLY A 91 10.65 6.97 19.30
C GLY A 91 9.76 8.19 19.47
N ARG A 92 8.61 8.23 18.79
CA ARG A 92 7.64 9.34 18.90
C ARG A 92 7.08 9.50 20.31
N ILE A 93 6.70 8.39 20.95
CA ILE A 93 6.15 8.43 22.31
C ILE A 93 7.21 8.89 23.31
N TYR A 94 8.40 8.31 23.28
CA TYR A 94 9.47 8.69 24.20
C TYR A 94 9.89 10.14 23.99
N GLN A 95 10.05 10.58 22.75
CA GLN A 95 10.37 11.98 22.46
C GLN A 95 9.29 12.93 22.98
N SER A 96 8.01 12.58 22.83
CA SER A 96 6.89 13.38 23.35
C SER A 96 6.97 13.52 24.88
N VAL A 97 7.22 12.43 25.60
CA VAL A 97 7.34 12.45 27.07
C VAL A 97 8.60 13.19 27.52
N ILE A 98 9.73 13.00 26.86
CA ILE A 98 10.98 13.72 27.15
C ILE A 98 10.78 15.22 26.92
N ASN A 99 10.12 15.61 25.83
CA ASN A 99 9.81 17.01 25.54
C ASN A 99 8.89 17.63 26.61
N LYS A 100 7.88 16.91 27.10
CA LYS A 100 7.02 17.32 28.22
C LYS A 100 7.84 17.48 29.52
N GLU A 101 8.74 16.55 29.79
CA GLU A 101 9.64 16.63 30.96
C GLU A 101 10.51 17.89 30.88
N ARG A 102 11.16 18.14 29.74
CA ARG A 102 12.02 19.32 29.54
C ARG A 102 11.26 20.66 29.65
N ARG A 103 9.97 20.69 29.31
CA ARG A 103 9.10 21.88 29.48
C ARG A 103 8.63 22.06 30.92
N GLY A 104 8.80 21.08 31.78
CA GLY A 104 8.38 21.13 33.17
C GLY A 104 6.96 20.61 33.45
N ASP A 105 6.32 19.93 32.50
CA ASP A 105 4.96 19.38 32.67
C ASP A 105 4.89 18.34 33.81
N TYR A 106 6.05 17.81 34.22
CA TYR A 106 6.20 16.82 35.29
C TYR A 106 7.03 17.32 36.50
N LEU A 107 7.09 18.64 36.72
CA LEU A 107 7.89 19.19 37.81
C LEU A 107 7.63 18.51 39.15
N GLY A 108 8.71 18.14 39.84
CA GLY A 108 8.66 17.47 41.15
C GLY A 108 8.38 15.96 41.10
N LYS A 109 8.30 15.37 39.89
CA LYS A 109 8.05 13.93 39.71
C LYS A 109 9.25 13.24 39.07
N THR A 110 9.48 11.99 39.44
CA THR A 110 10.35 11.09 38.68
C THR A 110 9.58 10.53 37.50
N VAL A 111 10.02 10.82 36.28
CA VAL A 111 9.35 10.34 35.05
C VAL A 111 9.81 8.92 34.74
N GLN A 112 8.87 8.00 34.58
CA GLN A 112 9.11 6.55 34.41
C GLN A 112 8.25 6.01 33.28
N VAL A 113 8.55 4.78 32.82
CA VAL A 113 7.74 4.09 31.81
C VAL A 113 6.29 3.97 32.28
N VAL A 114 6.08 3.50 33.51
CA VAL A 114 4.78 3.50 34.17
C VAL A 114 4.80 4.57 35.26
N PRO A 115 3.89 5.57 35.24
CA PRO A 115 2.75 5.69 34.32
C PRO A 115 2.98 6.57 33.08
N HIS A 116 4.10 7.30 32.96
CA HIS A 116 4.21 8.43 32.03
C HIS A 116 4.21 8.01 30.55
N ILE A 117 4.95 6.95 30.18
CA ILE A 117 4.94 6.40 28.81
C ILE A 117 3.62 5.69 28.55
N THR A 118 3.14 4.87 29.48
CA THR A 118 1.88 4.13 29.30
C THR A 118 0.68 5.06 29.19
N ASP A 119 0.63 6.14 29.98
CA ASP A 119 -0.42 7.16 29.88
C ASP A 119 -0.34 7.90 28.54
N ALA A 120 0.86 8.27 28.08
CA ALA A 120 1.04 8.94 26.79
C ALA A 120 0.57 8.06 25.61
N ILE A 121 0.82 6.75 25.64
CA ILE A 121 0.31 5.79 24.63
C ILE A 121 -1.22 5.79 24.63
N GLN A 122 -1.83 5.65 25.80
CA GLN A 122 -3.29 5.60 25.95
C GLN A 122 -3.95 6.91 25.49
N GLU A 123 -3.40 8.07 25.88
CA GLU A 123 -3.89 9.39 25.47
C GLU A 123 -3.80 9.56 23.94
N TRP A 124 -2.69 9.14 23.35
CA TRP A 124 -2.51 9.18 21.90
C TRP A 124 -3.57 8.38 21.17
N VAL A 125 -3.75 7.11 21.58
CA VAL A 125 -4.76 6.21 20.99
C VAL A 125 -6.16 6.80 21.13
N MET A 126 -6.55 7.30 22.32
CA MET A 126 -7.86 7.88 22.53
C MET A 126 -8.12 9.14 21.71
N LYS A 127 -7.09 9.97 21.54
CA LYS A 127 -7.17 11.19 20.72
C LYS A 127 -7.29 10.83 19.23
N GLN A 128 -6.37 9.99 18.75
CA GLN A 128 -6.28 9.67 17.33
C GLN A 128 -7.49 8.84 16.84
N ALA A 129 -8.05 7.97 17.68
CA ALA A 129 -9.22 7.18 17.35
C ALA A 129 -10.46 8.03 16.99
N ARG A 130 -10.52 9.28 17.42
CA ARG A 130 -11.64 10.19 17.18
C ARG A 130 -11.49 11.08 15.95
N ILE A 131 -10.31 11.06 15.32
CA ILE A 131 -10.06 11.87 14.12
C ILE A 131 -10.75 11.19 12.94
N SER A 132 -11.58 11.96 12.23
CA SER A 132 -12.24 11.47 11.02
C SER A 132 -11.22 11.12 9.95
N VAL A 133 -11.44 9.99 9.30
CA VAL A 133 -10.59 9.43 8.22
C VAL A 133 -11.37 9.25 6.91
N ASP A 134 -12.68 9.45 6.96
CA ASP A 134 -13.58 9.45 5.82
C ASP A 134 -13.83 10.88 5.32
N SER A 135 -14.17 11.03 4.04
CA SER A 135 -14.42 12.33 3.41
C SER A 135 -15.66 13.06 3.92
N ASP A 136 -16.55 12.36 4.63
CA ASP A 136 -17.78 12.91 5.22
C ASP A 136 -17.55 13.64 6.55
N GLY A 137 -16.33 13.55 7.12
CA GLY A 137 -15.95 14.22 8.35
C GLY A 137 -16.55 13.61 9.63
N VAL A 138 -17.19 12.45 9.55
CA VAL A 138 -17.83 11.78 10.69
C VAL A 138 -16.78 11.15 11.62
N GLU A 139 -16.97 11.30 12.94
CA GLU A 139 -16.12 10.67 13.95
C GLU A 139 -16.25 9.13 13.86
N PRO A 140 -15.12 8.38 13.84
CA PRO A 140 -15.17 6.92 13.83
C PRO A 140 -15.87 6.32 15.06
N GLN A 141 -16.54 5.20 14.85
CA GLN A 141 -17.21 4.43 15.90
C GLN A 141 -16.32 3.29 16.41
N VAL A 142 -15.43 2.80 15.53
CA VAL A 142 -14.50 1.70 15.81
C VAL A 142 -13.09 2.10 15.43
N CYS A 143 -12.13 1.80 16.32
CA CYS A 143 -10.71 1.94 16.06
C CYS A 143 -10.06 0.56 16.08
N VAL A 144 -9.48 0.14 14.96
CA VAL A 144 -8.66 -1.08 14.86
C VAL A 144 -7.22 -0.70 15.12
N ILE A 145 -6.59 -1.33 16.10
CA ILE A 145 -5.22 -1.02 16.54
C ILE A 145 -4.36 -2.25 16.30
N GLU A 146 -3.39 -2.15 15.44
CA GLU A 146 -2.40 -3.21 15.24
C GLU A 146 -1.16 -2.95 16.08
N LEU A 147 -0.82 -3.89 16.95
CA LEU A 147 0.46 -3.88 17.66
C LEU A 147 1.51 -4.65 16.85
N GLY A 148 2.50 -3.93 16.35
CA GLY A 148 3.67 -4.48 15.67
C GLY A 148 4.54 -5.33 16.58
N GLY A 149 5.42 -6.11 15.98
CA GLY A 149 6.27 -7.07 16.70
C GLY A 149 5.53 -8.32 17.15
N THR A 150 6.18 -9.08 18.01
CA THR A 150 5.69 -10.34 18.59
C THR A 150 5.46 -10.13 20.07
N VAL A 151 4.35 -10.66 20.60
CA VAL A 151 4.08 -10.64 22.05
C VAL A 151 5.20 -11.38 22.77
N GLY A 152 5.78 -10.72 23.80
CA GLY A 152 6.94 -11.21 24.54
C GLY A 152 8.25 -10.52 24.15
N ASP A 153 8.31 -9.84 23.01
CA ASP A 153 9.48 -9.05 22.64
C ASP A 153 9.63 -7.85 23.58
N ILE A 154 10.88 -7.56 23.97
CA ILE A 154 11.19 -6.51 24.95
C ILE A 154 10.73 -5.12 24.46
N GLU A 155 10.80 -4.88 23.18
CA GLU A 155 10.43 -3.62 22.53
C GLU A 155 8.93 -3.32 22.64
N SER A 156 8.09 -4.35 22.67
CA SER A 156 6.62 -4.19 22.72
C SER A 156 6.07 -4.08 24.15
N MET A 157 6.89 -4.32 25.17
CA MET A 157 6.42 -4.38 26.58
C MET A 157 5.74 -3.10 27.07
N PRO A 158 6.22 -1.87 26.79
CA PRO A 158 5.52 -0.65 27.20
C PRO A 158 4.12 -0.52 26.61
N PHE A 159 3.93 -0.99 25.35
CA PHE A 159 2.63 -0.99 24.68
C PHE A 159 1.70 -2.05 25.25
N ILE A 160 2.20 -3.25 25.51
CA ILE A 160 1.39 -4.31 26.16
C ILE A 160 0.89 -3.85 27.52
N GLU A 161 1.78 -3.26 28.35
CA GLU A 161 1.39 -2.70 29.65
C GLU A 161 0.37 -1.56 29.49
N ALA A 162 0.56 -0.67 28.52
CA ALA A 162 -0.39 0.39 28.23
C ALA A 162 -1.78 -0.17 27.88
N PHE A 163 -1.87 -1.22 27.04
CA PHE A 163 -3.15 -1.84 26.69
C PHE A 163 -3.76 -2.68 27.81
N ARG A 164 -2.93 -3.28 28.67
CA ARG A 164 -3.41 -3.92 29.90
C ARG A 164 -4.15 -2.93 30.79
N GLN A 165 -3.62 -1.71 30.94
CA GLN A 165 -4.28 -0.62 31.66
C GLN A 165 -5.49 -0.08 30.88
N PHE A 166 -5.34 0.07 29.57
CA PHE A 166 -6.33 0.65 28.68
C PHE A 166 -7.66 -0.13 28.67
N GLN A 167 -7.60 -1.48 28.59
CA GLN A 167 -8.80 -2.30 28.63
C GLN A 167 -9.63 -2.08 29.91
N PHE A 168 -8.96 -1.80 31.03
CA PHE A 168 -9.63 -1.47 32.28
C PHE A 168 -10.25 -0.06 32.24
N LYS A 169 -9.53 0.90 31.70
CA LYS A 169 -9.94 2.31 31.59
C LYS A 169 -11.15 2.50 30.69
N VAL A 170 -11.17 1.87 29.50
CA VAL A 170 -12.27 2.00 28.52
C VAL A 170 -13.42 1.02 28.81
N LYS A 171 -13.25 0.12 29.75
CA LYS A 171 -14.12 -0.98 30.15
C LYS A 171 -14.22 -2.09 29.09
N LYS A 172 -14.49 -3.30 29.57
CA LYS A 172 -14.48 -4.52 28.78
C LYS A 172 -15.45 -4.50 27.59
N GLU A 173 -16.60 -3.84 27.71
CA GLU A 173 -17.61 -3.72 26.66
C GLU A 173 -17.16 -2.82 25.48
N ASN A 174 -16.07 -2.08 25.63
CA ASN A 174 -15.52 -1.20 24.60
C ASN A 174 -14.16 -1.68 24.06
N PHE A 175 -13.67 -2.83 24.52
CA PHE A 175 -12.38 -3.37 24.15
C PHE A 175 -12.45 -4.82 23.73
N CYS A 176 -11.86 -5.18 22.62
CA CYS A 176 -11.73 -6.54 22.10
C CYS A 176 -10.30 -6.81 21.69
N ASN A 177 -9.75 -7.96 22.04
CA ASN A 177 -8.40 -8.38 21.64
C ASN A 177 -8.47 -9.56 20.67
N ILE A 178 -7.94 -9.36 19.48
CA ILE A 178 -7.73 -10.38 18.45
C ILE A 178 -6.26 -10.78 18.49
N HIS A 179 -5.99 -12.07 18.72
CA HIS A 179 -4.62 -12.58 18.73
C HIS A 179 -4.36 -13.43 17.50
N VAL A 180 -3.36 -13.03 16.71
CA VAL A 180 -2.94 -13.75 15.49
C VAL A 180 -1.81 -14.69 15.85
N SER A 181 -1.95 -15.96 15.52
CA SER A 181 -0.96 -17.01 15.81
C SER A 181 -0.78 -17.94 14.62
N LEU A 182 0.31 -18.69 14.63
CA LEU A 182 0.67 -19.66 13.59
C LEU A 182 0.31 -21.09 14.05
N VAL A 183 -0.36 -21.82 13.15
CA VAL A 183 -0.54 -23.25 13.25
C VAL A 183 0.27 -23.90 12.12
N PRO A 184 1.55 -24.21 12.36
CA PRO A 184 2.40 -24.79 11.33
C PRO A 184 1.99 -26.23 10.99
N GLN A 185 2.17 -26.59 9.74
CA GLN A 185 1.98 -27.93 9.21
C GLN A 185 3.29 -28.40 8.55
N PRO A 186 4.22 -29.01 9.32
CA PRO A 186 5.48 -29.46 8.76
C PRO A 186 5.27 -30.52 7.68
N ASN A 187 5.94 -30.39 6.54
CA ASN A 187 5.82 -31.31 5.40
C ASN A 187 6.14 -32.76 5.77
N THR A 188 7.03 -32.98 6.75
CA THR A 188 7.45 -34.30 7.19
C THR A 188 6.37 -35.08 7.93
N THR A 189 5.47 -34.39 8.64
CA THR A 189 4.41 -35.03 9.43
C THR A 189 3.03 -34.84 8.84
N GLY A 190 2.83 -33.79 8.05
CA GLY A 190 1.53 -33.44 7.50
C GLY A 190 0.47 -32.99 8.54
N GLU A 191 0.83 -32.97 9.82
CA GLU A 191 -0.10 -32.62 10.91
C GLU A 191 -0.04 -31.14 11.29
N GLN A 192 -1.19 -30.55 11.55
CA GLN A 192 -1.32 -29.20 12.10
C GLN A 192 -0.89 -29.15 13.58
N LYS A 193 0.13 -28.35 13.90
CA LYS A 193 0.73 -28.30 15.25
C LYS A 193 0.21 -27.10 16.04
N THR A 194 -0.47 -27.36 17.15
CA THR A 194 -1.13 -26.34 17.99
C THR A 194 -0.23 -25.72 19.07
N LYS A 195 0.93 -26.33 19.35
CA LYS A 195 1.81 -25.91 20.44
C LYS A 195 2.28 -24.46 20.35
N PRO A 196 2.68 -23.94 19.16
CA PRO A 196 3.04 -22.54 19.03
C PRO A 196 1.92 -21.59 19.44
N THR A 197 0.69 -21.85 19.02
CA THR A 197 -0.50 -21.06 19.41
C THR A 197 -0.76 -21.14 20.92
N GLN A 198 -0.69 -22.31 21.53
CA GLN A 198 -0.85 -22.48 22.97
C GLN A 198 0.16 -21.65 23.76
N ASN A 199 1.44 -21.68 23.35
CA ASN A 199 2.51 -20.94 24.01
C ASN A 199 2.30 -19.43 23.85
N SER A 200 1.97 -18.97 22.64
CA SER A 200 1.74 -17.55 22.35
C SER A 200 0.58 -16.98 23.16
N VAL A 201 -0.55 -17.69 23.27
CA VAL A 201 -1.70 -17.27 24.08
C VAL A 201 -1.37 -17.29 25.58
N ARG A 202 -0.59 -18.29 26.04
CA ARG A 202 -0.13 -18.35 27.43
C ARG A 202 0.73 -17.15 27.79
N GLU A 203 1.62 -16.74 26.90
CA GLU A 203 2.48 -15.57 27.09
C GLU A 203 1.66 -14.29 27.13
N LEU A 204 0.76 -14.07 26.16
CA LEU A 204 -0.16 -12.93 26.15
C LEU A 204 -0.93 -12.80 27.48
N ARG A 205 -1.44 -13.91 28.00
CA ARG A 205 -2.14 -13.94 29.29
C ARG A 205 -1.24 -13.68 30.47
N GLY A 206 0.00 -14.17 30.44
CA GLY A 206 1.03 -13.86 31.44
C GLY A 206 1.30 -12.36 31.56
N LEU A 207 1.12 -11.63 30.47
CA LEU A 207 1.24 -10.16 30.39
C LEU A 207 -0.07 -9.42 30.71
N GLY A 208 -1.14 -10.14 31.06
CA GLY A 208 -2.42 -9.58 31.53
C GLY A 208 -3.42 -9.22 30.43
N LEU A 209 -3.20 -9.65 29.20
CA LEU A 209 -4.16 -9.56 28.10
C LEU A 209 -4.72 -10.95 27.76
N SER A 210 -6.01 -11.04 27.49
CA SER A 210 -6.66 -12.30 27.04
C SER A 210 -7.23 -12.11 25.64
N PRO A 211 -7.10 -13.10 24.75
CA PRO A 211 -7.71 -13.01 23.43
C PRO A 211 -9.22 -13.23 23.53
N ASP A 212 -9.98 -12.39 22.82
CA ASP A 212 -11.40 -12.61 22.55
C ASP A 212 -11.57 -13.49 21.29
N LEU A 213 -10.68 -13.34 20.29
CA LEU A 213 -10.61 -14.19 19.11
C LEU A 213 -9.15 -14.62 18.89
N ILE A 214 -8.96 -15.85 18.42
CA ILE A 214 -7.67 -16.38 18.01
C ILE A 214 -7.72 -16.61 16.50
N MET A 215 -6.94 -15.82 15.74
CA MET A 215 -6.78 -15.96 14.29
C MET A 215 -5.62 -16.89 14.00
N CYS A 216 -5.91 -18.10 13.54
CA CYS A 216 -4.91 -19.12 13.27
C CYS A 216 -4.47 -19.07 11.81
N ARG A 217 -3.28 -18.52 11.55
CA ARG A 217 -2.64 -18.60 10.23
C ARG A 217 -2.15 -20.05 10.00
N CYS A 218 -2.50 -20.59 8.84
CA CYS A 218 -2.18 -21.96 8.44
C CYS A 218 -2.16 -22.07 6.90
N THR A 219 -1.55 -23.11 6.39
CA THR A 219 -1.47 -23.35 4.94
C THR A 219 -2.77 -23.94 4.37
N SER A 220 -3.44 -24.77 5.16
CA SER A 220 -4.69 -25.45 4.80
C SER A 220 -5.77 -25.20 5.85
N PRO A 221 -7.07 -25.39 5.54
CA PRO A 221 -8.15 -25.27 6.51
C PRO A 221 -7.88 -26.08 7.79
N LEU A 222 -8.23 -25.50 8.96
CA LEU A 222 -8.07 -26.17 10.24
C LEU A 222 -9.05 -27.34 10.39
N GLU A 223 -8.53 -28.48 10.81
CA GLU A 223 -9.35 -29.61 11.20
C GLU A 223 -10.15 -29.31 12.48
N THR A 224 -11.36 -29.87 12.60
CA THR A 224 -12.23 -29.66 13.77
C THR A 224 -11.54 -30.05 15.08
N ALA A 225 -10.84 -31.20 15.11
CA ALA A 225 -10.09 -31.65 16.27
C ALA A 225 -8.96 -30.69 16.68
N VAL A 226 -8.34 -30.01 15.70
CA VAL A 226 -7.32 -28.98 15.94
C VAL A 226 -7.94 -27.73 16.56
N LYS A 227 -9.10 -27.27 16.05
CA LYS A 227 -9.84 -26.17 16.63
C LYS A 227 -10.26 -26.44 18.08
N GLU A 228 -10.83 -27.63 18.36
CA GLU A 228 -11.22 -28.06 19.70
C GLU A 228 -10.02 -28.10 20.65
N LYS A 229 -8.88 -28.61 20.17
CA LYS A 229 -7.65 -28.63 20.96
C LYS A 229 -7.15 -27.22 21.30
N ILE A 230 -7.15 -26.28 20.33
CA ILE A 230 -6.79 -24.88 20.59
C ILE A 230 -7.79 -24.26 21.59
N SER A 231 -9.08 -24.45 21.39
CA SER A 231 -10.14 -23.99 22.28
C SER A 231 -9.89 -24.44 23.73
N MET A 232 -9.65 -25.72 23.93
CA MET A 232 -9.41 -26.30 25.25
C MET A 232 -8.17 -25.72 25.94
N PHE A 233 -7.04 -25.64 25.22
CA PHE A 233 -5.78 -25.17 25.82
C PHE A 233 -5.69 -23.64 25.94
N CYS A 234 -6.41 -22.91 25.10
CA CYS A 234 -6.43 -21.46 25.12
C CYS A 234 -7.66 -20.89 25.87
N HIS A 235 -8.54 -21.73 26.44
CA HIS A 235 -9.73 -21.33 27.16
C HIS A 235 -10.59 -20.30 26.44
N VAL A 236 -10.92 -20.59 25.18
CA VAL A 236 -11.86 -19.85 24.35
C VAL A 236 -12.86 -20.85 23.75
N GLU A 237 -14.02 -20.39 23.33
CA GLU A 237 -14.96 -21.25 22.62
C GLU A 237 -14.43 -21.67 21.25
N PRO A 238 -14.79 -22.84 20.71
CA PRO A 238 -14.38 -23.28 19.39
C PRO A 238 -14.72 -22.27 18.26
N THR A 239 -15.82 -21.54 18.42
CA THR A 239 -16.28 -20.46 17.54
C THR A 239 -15.39 -19.22 17.55
N GLN A 240 -14.56 -19.06 18.59
CA GLN A 240 -13.58 -17.97 18.72
C GLN A 240 -12.22 -18.34 18.10
N VAL A 241 -12.05 -19.58 17.62
CA VAL A 241 -10.87 -20.04 16.89
C VAL A 241 -11.14 -19.92 15.39
N ILE A 242 -10.60 -18.90 14.78
CA ILE A 242 -10.83 -18.55 13.38
C ILE A 242 -9.68 -19.05 12.52
N CYS A 243 -10.00 -19.78 11.48
CA CYS A 243 -9.03 -20.28 10.51
C CYS A 243 -8.71 -19.21 9.47
N VAL A 244 -7.44 -18.85 9.31
CA VAL A 244 -6.95 -17.95 8.27
C VAL A 244 -5.94 -18.70 7.42
N HIS A 245 -6.44 -19.57 6.54
CA HIS A 245 -5.59 -20.36 5.63
C HIS A 245 -5.17 -19.56 4.39
N ASP A 246 -4.22 -20.11 3.66
CA ASP A 246 -3.76 -19.50 2.42
C ASP A 246 -4.91 -19.43 1.40
N VAL A 247 -5.04 -18.28 0.78
CA VAL A 247 -6.07 -17.98 -0.23
C VAL A 247 -5.42 -17.43 -1.50
N SER A 248 -6.11 -17.53 -2.63
CA SER A 248 -5.60 -17.09 -3.94
C SER A 248 -5.36 -15.58 -4.05
N SER A 249 -5.97 -14.79 -3.19
CA SER A 249 -5.83 -13.34 -3.14
C SER A 249 -6.10 -12.84 -1.73
N VAL A 250 -5.34 -11.84 -1.27
CA VAL A 250 -5.56 -11.17 0.02
C VAL A 250 -6.97 -10.57 0.14
N TYR A 251 -7.61 -10.26 -0.98
CA TYR A 251 -8.98 -9.75 -1.04
C TYR A 251 -10.05 -10.79 -0.67
N ARG A 252 -9.68 -12.07 -0.58
CA ARG A 252 -10.58 -13.12 -0.04
C ARG A 252 -10.58 -13.20 1.47
N VAL A 253 -9.60 -12.61 2.16
CA VAL A 253 -9.49 -12.69 3.62
C VAL A 253 -10.71 -12.09 4.32
N PRO A 254 -11.24 -10.90 3.98
CA PRO A 254 -12.46 -10.38 4.58
C PRO A 254 -13.66 -11.35 4.45
N LEU A 255 -13.80 -11.99 3.28
CA LEU A 255 -14.87 -12.96 3.03
C LEU A 255 -14.69 -14.22 3.90
N LEU A 256 -13.46 -14.73 4.00
CA LEU A 256 -13.13 -15.88 4.84
C LEU A 256 -13.43 -15.63 6.33
N LEU A 257 -13.18 -14.42 6.81
CA LEU A 257 -13.49 -14.05 8.20
C LEU A 257 -15.00 -13.91 8.42
N GLU A 258 -15.73 -13.36 7.47
CA GLU A 258 -17.19 -13.24 7.55
C GLU A 258 -17.87 -14.60 7.56
N ASP A 259 -17.46 -15.50 6.67
CA ASP A 259 -18.02 -16.87 6.58
C ASP A 259 -17.88 -17.65 7.89
N GLN A 260 -16.91 -17.29 8.73
CA GLN A 260 -16.68 -17.89 10.06
C GLN A 260 -17.35 -17.12 11.20
N GLY A 261 -18.21 -16.13 10.91
CA GLY A 261 -19.02 -15.43 11.90
C GLY A 261 -18.29 -14.36 12.72
N VAL A 262 -17.12 -13.87 12.26
CA VAL A 262 -16.34 -12.84 12.96
C VAL A 262 -17.16 -11.56 13.16
N VAL A 263 -17.97 -11.16 12.18
CA VAL A 263 -18.87 -9.99 12.30
C VAL A 263 -19.85 -10.17 13.44
N SER A 264 -20.58 -11.28 13.45
CA SER A 264 -21.59 -11.56 14.49
C SER A 264 -20.97 -11.56 15.88
N TYR A 265 -19.77 -12.15 16.01
CA TYR A 265 -19.04 -12.16 17.27
C TYR A 265 -18.66 -10.74 17.73
N LEU A 266 -18.03 -9.93 16.85
CA LEU A 266 -17.61 -8.57 17.19
C LEU A 266 -18.80 -7.68 17.55
N CYS A 267 -19.93 -7.83 16.85
CA CYS A 267 -21.14 -7.08 17.12
C CYS A 267 -21.72 -7.38 18.48
N GLN A 268 -21.82 -8.65 18.84
CA GLN A 268 -22.27 -9.07 20.16
C GLN A 268 -21.27 -8.63 21.24
N ARG A 269 -19.97 -8.85 21.01
CA ARG A 269 -18.92 -8.59 22.00
C ARG A 269 -18.76 -7.11 22.33
N LEU A 270 -18.90 -6.23 21.34
CA LEU A 270 -18.74 -4.80 21.48
C LEU A 270 -20.07 -4.03 21.51
N SER A 271 -21.21 -4.72 21.46
CA SER A 271 -22.55 -4.11 21.38
C SER A 271 -22.62 -3.04 20.27
N LEU A 272 -22.19 -3.41 19.06
CA LEU A 272 -22.16 -2.51 17.93
C LEU A 272 -23.57 -2.32 17.34
N PRO A 273 -23.98 -1.07 17.00
CA PRO A 273 -25.24 -0.83 16.32
C PRO A 273 -25.12 -1.26 14.86
N ILE A 274 -25.56 -2.45 14.52
CA ILE A 274 -25.63 -2.89 13.13
C ILE A 274 -27.04 -2.68 12.60
N GLU A 275 -27.15 -1.81 11.60
CA GLU A 275 -28.29 -1.78 10.73
C GLU A 275 -28.18 -2.94 9.73
N MET A 276 -29.25 -3.75 9.61
CA MET A 276 -29.36 -4.81 8.61
C MET A 276 -29.56 -4.19 7.19
N ARG A 277 -28.56 -3.45 6.72
CA ARG A 277 -28.53 -2.95 5.35
C ARG A 277 -27.82 -3.96 4.44
N PRO A 278 -28.19 -4.04 3.15
CA PRO A 278 -27.45 -4.88 2.21
C PRO A 278 -25.96 -4.52 2.23
N ARG A 279 -25.10 -5.49 2.38
CA ARG A 279 -23.63 -5.34 2.48
C ARG A 279 -23.01 -5.11 1.10
N LYS A 280 -23.36 -4.00 0.43
CA LYS A 280 -22.91 -3.67 -0.92
C LYS A 280 -21.39 -3.70 -1.09
N MET A 281 -20.63 -3.19 -0.12
CA MET A 281 -19.19 -3.16 -0.19
C MET A 281 -18.60 -4.58 -0.21
N LEU A 282 -19.09 -5.46 0.64
CA LEU A 282 -18.60 -6.84 0.70
C LEU A 282 -19.01 -7.65 -0.54
N ALA A 283 -20.16 -7.37 -1.13
CA ALA A 283 -20.57 -7.95 -2.42
C ALA A 283 -19.62 -7.53 -3.54
N LYS A 284 -19.23 -6.24 -3.61
CA LYS A 284 -18.21 -5.76 -4.57
C LYS A 284 -16.85 -6.44 -4.35
N TRP A 285 -16.45 -6.66 -3.10
CA TRP A 285 -15.22 -7.39 -2.76
C TRP A 285 -15.27 -8.85 -3.24
N LYS A 286 -16.41 -9.52 -3.05
CA LYS A 286 -16.62 -10.89 -3.51
C LYS A 286 -16.54 -10.96 -5.03
N GLU A 287 -17.25 -10.08 -5.73
CA GLU A 287 -17.21 -9.99 -7.19
C GLU A 287 -15.79 -9.77 -7.70
N MET A 288 -15.04 -8.83 -7.11
CA MET A 288 -13.64 -8.55 -7.44
C MET A 288 -12.76 -9.79 -7.23
N ALA A 289 -12.89 -10.46 -6.10
CA ALA A 289 -12.09 -11.65 -5.78
C ALA A 289 -12.42 -12.83 -6.71
N ASP A 290 -13.69 -13.03 -7.04
CA ASP A 290 -14.14 -14.08 -7.97
C ASP A 290 -13.71 -13.79 -9.41
N ARG A 291 -13.76 -12.52 -9.83
CA ARG A 291 -13.29 -12.06 -11.13
C ARG A 291 -11.79 -12.30 -11.28
N SER A 292 -10.99 -11.96 -10.28
CA SER A 292 -9.54 -12.19 -10.29
C SER A 292 -9.17 -13.65 -10.54
N ALA A 293 -9.99 -14.60 -10.05
CA ALA A 293 -9.76 -16.03 -10.23
C ALA A 293 -10.13 -16.55 -11.65
N ARG A 294 -10.90 -15.77 -12.42
CA ARG A 294 -11.42 -16.18 -13.75
C ARG A 294 -10.68 -15.54 -14.92
N LEU A 295 -9.67 -14.69 -14.66
CA LEU A 295 -8.92 -14.01 -15.71
C LEU A 295 -8.11 -15.01 -16.54
N LEU A 296 -8.28 -14.97 -17.87
CA LEU A 296 -7.62 -15.87 -18.82
C LEU A 296 -6.53 -15.16 -19.64
N GLU A 297 -6.79 -13.90 -20.04
CA GLU A 297 -5.84 -13.11 -20.81
C GLU A 297 -4.71 -12.60 -19.89
N HIS A 298 -3.49 -12.63 -20.38
CA HIS A 298 -2.31 -12.23 -19.64
C HIS A 298 -1.73 -10.92 -20.15
N VAL A 299 -1.26 -10.09 -19.24
CA VAL A 299 -0.46 -8.91 -19.55
C VAL A 299 0.82 -8.94 -18.72
N SER A 300 1.98 -8.79 -19.37
CA SER A 300 3.28 -8.80 -18.71
C SER A 300 3.89 -7.41 -18.66
N ILE A 301 4.33 -7.01 -17.47
CA ILE A 301 4.99 -5.72 -17.21
C ILE A 301 6.40 -5.98 -16.65
N ALA A 302 7.43 -5.43 -17.32
CA ALA A 302 8.78 -5.40 -16.80
C ALA A 302 8.88 -4.30 -15.74
N LEU A 303 9.13 -4.66 -14.49
CA LEU A 303 9.44 -3.74 -13.40
C LEU A 303 10.97 -3.62 -13.31
N VAL A 304 11.52 -2.52 -13.85
CA VAL A 304 12.97 -2.24 -13.86
C VAL A 304 13.31 -1.44 -12.61
N GLY A 305 13.60 -2.14 -11.53
CA GLY A 305 13.76 -1.58 -10.19
C GLY A 305 15.16 -1.73 -9.62
N LYS A 306 15.40 -1.07 -8.49
CA LYS A 306 16.63 -1.18 -7.69
C LYS A 306 16.50 -2.18 -6.54
N TYR A 307 15.26 -2.43 -6.05
CA TYR A 307 14.96 -3.16 -4.82
C TYR A 307 14.18 -4.44 -5.11
N THR A 308 14.58 -5.18 -6.13
CA THR A 308 13.83 -6.34 -6.66
C THR A 308 14.01 -7.63 -5.87
N LYS A 309 14.92 -7.64 -4.88
CA LYS A 309 15.19 -8.83 -4.04
C LYS A 309 14.13 -9.07 -2.96
N LEU A 310 13.45 -8.03 -2.50
CA LEU A 310 12.37 -8.10 -1.54
C LEU A 310 11.07 -7.61 -2.19
N SER A 311 10.04 -8.45 -2.25
CA SER A 311 8.74 -8.13 -2.86
C SER A 311 8.10 -6.90 -2.23
N ASP A 312 8.24 -6.76 -0.91
CA ASP A 312 7.60 -5.69 -0.14
C ASP A 312 8.20 -4.31 -0.40
N SER A 313 9.36 -4.23 -1.07
CA SER A 313 9.97 -2.96 -1.49
C SER A 313 9.13 -2.18 -2.50
N TYR A 314 8.23 -2.83 -3.21
CA TYR A 314 7.36 -2.26 -4.24
C TYR A 314 5.88 -2.59 -4.03
N THR A 315 5.46 -2.79 -2.78
CA THR A 315 4.09 -3.22 -2.45
C THR A 315 3.03 -2.34 -3.11
N SER A 316 3.08 -1.02 -2.95
CA SER A 316 2.07 -0.12 -3.55
C SER A 316 2.12 -0.12 -5.07
N VAL A 317 3.32 -0.20 -5.66
CA VAL A 317 3.50 -0.32 -7.12
C VAL A 317 2.83 -1.59 -7.65
N ILE A 318 3.09 -2.73 -7.01
CA ILE A 318 2.49 -4.01 -7.38
C ILE A 318 0.98 -3.98 -7.19
N LYS A 319 0.49 -3.43 -6.08
CA LYS A 319 -0.96 -3.29 -5.86
C LYS A 319 -1.62 -2.39 -6.89
N ALA A 320 -1.00 -1.28 -7.28
CA ALA A 320 -1.51 -0.41 -8.33
C ALA A 320 -1.58 -1.13 -9.70
N LEU A 321 -0.57 -1.95 -10.03
CA LEU A 321 -0.60 -2.80 -11.22
C LEU A 321 -1.69 -3.87 -11.14
N GLU A 322 -1.84 -4.55 -10.00
CA GLU A 322 -2.89 -5.57 -9.77
C GLU A 322 -4.30 -4.96 -9.92
N HIS A 323 -4.56 -3.81 -9.29
CA HIS A 323 -5.83 -3.10 -9.42
C HIS A 323 -6.14 -2.73 -10.87
N SER A 324 -5.12 -2.26 -11.59
CA SER A 324 -5.24 -1.85 -12.99
C SER A 324 -5.45 -3.05 -13.93
N ALA A 325 -4.71 -4.15 -13.73
CA ALA A 325 -4.85 -5.36 -14.51
C ALA A 325 -6.23 -5.99 -14.33
N LEU A 326 -6.73 -6.02 -13.09
CA LEU A 326 -8.09 -6.46 -12.80
C LEU A 326 -9.14 -5.59 -13.53
N ALA A 327 -8.95 -4.27 -13.56
CA ALA A 327 -9.85 -3.34 -14.25
C ALA A 327 -9.88 -3.56 -15.77
N VAL A 328 -8.76 -3.94 -16.39
CA VAL A 328 -8.69 -4.27 -17.83
C VAL A 328 -9.00 -5.72 -18.16
N ASN A 329 -9.39 -6.55 -17.17
CA ASN A 329 -9.67 -7.99 -17.30
C ASN A 329 -8.47 -8.84 -17.76
N HIS A 330 -7.29 -8.54 -17.27
CA HIS A 330 -6.08 -9.33 -17.56
C HIS A 330 -5.44 -9.84 -16.27
N LYS A 331 -4.88 -11.04 -16.36
CA LYS A 331 -4.00 -11.57 -15.33
C LYS A 331 -2.63 -10.92 -15.46
N LEU A 332 -2.19 -10.27 -14.40
CA LEU A 332 -0.90 -9.60 -14.35
C LEU A 332 0.25 -10.60 -14.20
N GLU A 333 1.28 -10.43 -15.02
CA GLU A 333 2.60 -11.05 -14.84
C GLU A 333 3.64 -9.93 -14.65
N VAL A 334 4.23 -9.86 -13.47
CA VAL A 334 5.30 -8.88 -13.19
C VAL A 334 6.65 -9.56 -13.37
N LYS A 335 7.45 -9.06 -14.31
CA LYS A 335 8.83 -9.50 -14.54
C LYS A 335 9.78 -8.57 -13.81
N TYR A 336 10.26 -9.00 -12.66
CA TYR A 336 11.23 -8.24 -11.87
C TYR A 336 12.61 -8.27 -12.53
N ILE A 337 13.17 -7.08 -12.75
CA ILE A 337 14.49 -6.87 -13.35
C ILE A 337 15.28 -5.93 -12.42
N ASP A 338 16.39 -6.40 -11.84
CA ASP A 338 17.33 -5.48 -11.20
C ASP A 338 17.97 -4.63 -12.30
N SER A 339 17.84 -3.32 -12.17
CA SER A 339 18.30 -2.40 -13.21
C SER A 339 19.79 -2.50 -13.46
N ALA A 340 20.60 -2.85 -12.46
CA ALA A 340 22.03 -3.07 -12.62
C ALA A 340 22.35 -4.25 -13.57
N ASP A 341 21.46 -5.26 -13.66
CA ASP A 341 21.66 -6.41 -14.54
C ASP A 341 21.55 -6.06 -16.03
N LEU A 342 21.01 -4.89 -16.38
CA LEU A 342 20.94 -4.39 -17.75
C LEU A 342 22.20 -3.63 -18.19
N GLU A 343 23.14 -3.36 -17.29
CA GLU A 343 24.33 -2.56 -17.54
C GLU A 343 25.45 -3.36 -18.22
N THR A 344 26.27 -2.69 -19.01
CA THR A 344 27.41 -3.31 -19.72
C THR A 344 28.45 -3.90 -18.76
N THR A 345 28.55 -3.38 -17.56
CA THR A 345 29.39 -3.96 -16.49
C THR A 345 28.95 -5.37 -16.11
N THR A 346 27.64 -5.62 -16.06
CA THR A 346 27.09 -6.94 -15.81
C THR A 346 27.30 -7.88 -16.99
N LEU A 347 27.24 -7.39 -18.23
CA LEU A 347 27.58 -8.19 -19.41
C LEU A 347 29.02 -8.73 -19.33
N GLN A 348 29.96 -7.94 -18.80
CA GLN A 348 31.36 -8.35 -18.67
C GLN A 348 31.58 -9.35 -17.53
N ASN A 349 30.92 -9.14 -16.38
CA ASN A 349 31.17 -9.90 -15.15
C ASN A 349 30.23 -11.10 -14.98
N GLU A 350 28.96 -10.98 -15.35
CA GLU A 350 27.90 -11.98 -15.17
C GLU A 350 26.98 -12.04 -16.41
N PRO A 351 27.48 -12.48 -17.57
CA PRO A 351 26.77 -12.41 -18.85
C PRO A 351 25.41 -13.13 -18.84
N VAL A 352 25.28 -14.20 -18.08
CA VAL A 352 24.00 -14.94 -17.95
C VAL A 352 22.92 -14.04 -17.37
N LYS A 353 23.19 -13.35 -16.26
CA LYS A 353 22.23 -12.42 -15.63
C LYS A 353 21.85 -11.29 -16.59
N TYR A 354 22.83 -10.75 -17.31
CA TYR A 354 22.57 -9.71 -18.30
C TYR A 354 21.60 -10.20 -19.38
N HIS A 355 21.85 -11.36 -19.98
CA HIS A 355 20.99 -11.89 -21.02
C HIS A 355 19.60 -12.27 -20.51
N GLU A 356 19.47 -12.83 -19.31
CA GLU A 356 18.17 -13.09 -18.67
C GLU A 356 17.39 -11.81 -18.40
N ALA A 357 18.04 -10.75 -17.92
CA ALA A 357 17.41 -9.47 -17.66
C ALA A 357 16.87 -8.85 -18.97
N TRP A 358 17.67 -8.84 -20.03
CA TRP A 358 17.25 -8.36 -21.35
C TRP A 358 16.15 -9.23 -21.96
N GLN A 359 16.20 -10.55 -21.81
CA GLN A 359 15.13 -11.44 -22.26
C GLN A 359 13.80 -11.12 -21.58
N LYS A 360 13.80 -10.90 -20.25
CA LYS A 360 12.61 -10.48 -19.49
C LYS A 360 12.08 -9.16 -20.01
N LEU A 361 12.95 -8.17 -20.24
CA LEU A 361 12.58 -6.86 -20.75
C LEU A 361 11.93 -6.96 -22.13
N CYS A 362 12.60 -7.61 -23.08
CA CYS A 362 12.16 -7.72 -24.47
C CYS A 362 10.86 -8.54 -24.64
N SER A 363 10.56 -9.43 -23.71
CA SER A 363 9.35 -10.26 -23.74
C SER A 363 8.17 -9.68 -22.96
N SER A 364 8.25 -8.42 -22.53
CA SER A 364 7.17 -7.73 -21.79
C SER A 364 6.34 -6.83 -22.68
N HIS A 365 5.07 -6.64 -22.34
CA HIS A 365 4.15 -5.76 -23.08
C HIS A 365 4.28 -4.28 -22.68
N GLY A 366 4.84 -4.01 -21.51
CA GLY A 366 5.10 -2.66 -21.02
C GLY A 366 6.25 -2.64 -20.01
N VAL A 367 6.82 -1.46 -19.81
CA VAL A 367 7.95 -1.22 -18.92
C VAL A 367 7.54 -0.20 -17.86
N LEU A 368 7.73 -0.56 -16.61
CA LEU A 368 7.58 0.33 -15.46
C LEU A 368 8.94 0.59 -14.83
N VAL A 369 9.29 1.87 -14.72
CA VAL A 369 10.51 2.32 -14.05
C VAL A 369 10.11 3.07 -12.77
N PRO A 370 10.13 2.39 -11.61
CA PRO A 370 9.70 2.98 -10.34
C PRO A 370 10.73 3.96 -9.77
N GLY A 371 10.32 4.68 -8.71
CA GLY A 371 11.17 5.52 -7.89
C GLY A 371 12.37 4.79 -7.28
N GLY A 372 13.21 5.53 -6.59
CA GLY A 372 14.39 5.01 -5.88
C GLY A 372 15.42 6.10 -5.59
N PHE A 373 16.35 5.81 -4.70
CA PHE A 373 17.42 6.72 -4.30
C PHE A 373 18.80 6.21 -4.68
N GLY A 374 19.75 7.13 -4.81
CA GLY A 374 21.15 6.84 -5.13
C GLY A 374 21.41 6.51 -6.61
N VAL A 375 22.68 6.34 -6.95
CA VAL A 375 23.14 6.22 -8.34
C VAL A 375 23.17 4.78 -8.87
N ARG A 376 23.13 3.75 -8.01
CA ARG A 376 23.17 2.35 -8.44
C ARG A 376 22.03 2.04 -9.41
N GLY A 377 22.31 1.38 -10.51
CA GLY A 377 21.32 0.91 -11.47
C GLY A 377 20.61 2.00 -12.28
N THR A 378 21.06 3.27 -12.20
CA THR A 378 20.47 4.37 -12.98
C THR A 378 20.76 4.21 -14.48
N GLU A 379 21.95 3.75 -14.84
CA GLU A 379 22.32 3.50 -16.23
C GLU A 379 21.43 2.38 -16.83
N GLY A 380 21.23 1.28 -16.11
CA GLY A 380 20.36 0.19 -16.54
C GLY A 380 18.90 0.64 -16.72
N LYS A 381 18.39 1.51 -15.84
CA LYS A 381 17.07 2.15 -16.02
C LYS A 381 17.02 2.98 -17.31
N MET A 382 18.04 3.81 -17.57
CA MET A 382 18.12 4.61 -18.81
C MET A 382 18.21 3.74 -20.06
N LEU A 383 18.93 2.60 -20.00
CA LEU A 383 18.98 1.64 -21.10
C LEU A 383 17.62 1.03 -21.40
N ALA A 384 16.86 0.66 -20.37
CA ALA A 384 15.49 0.16 -20.51
C ALA A 384 14.54 1.22 -21.10
N ILE A 385 14.64 2.47 -20.65
CA ILE A 385 13.88 3.60 -21.18
C ILE A 385 14.20 3.86 -22.64
N ASN A 386 15.49 3.91 -23.01
CA ASN A 386 15.94 4.09 -24.39
C ASN A 386 15.42 2.96 -25.31
N TRP A 387 15.48 1.72 -24.82
CA TRP A 387 14.94 0.58 -25.56
C TRP A 387 13.43 0.73 -25.77
N ALA A 388 12.65 1.01 -24.74
CA ALA A 388 11.20 1.17 -24.83
C ALA A 388 10.82 2.33 -25.77
N ARG A 389 11.50 3.49 -25.66
CA ARG A 389 11.26 4.65 -26.54
C ARG A 389 11.48 4.32 -28.02
N LYS A 390 12.53 3.55 -28.33
CA LYS A 390 12.86 3.14 -29.70
C LYS A 390 11.91 2.10 -30.30
N GLN A 391 11.16 1.37 -29.48
CA GLN A 391 10.15 0.42 -29.95
C GLN A 391 8.85 1.12 -30.39
N ASN A 392 8.78 2.44 -30.28
CA ASN A 392 7.61 3.26 -30.59
C ASN A 392 6.33 2.71 -29.92
N ASN A 393 5.31 2.39 -30.74
CA ASN A 393 4.02 1.94 -30.22
C ASN A 393 3.93 0.44 -29.87
N ALA A 394 5.02 -0.30 -30.01
CA ALA A 394 5.04 -1.73 -29.67
C ALA A 394 5.23 -1.99 -28.17
N ILE A 395 5.95 -1.10 -27.48
CA ILE A 395 6.22 -1.20 -26.05
C ILE A 395 5.87 0.13 -25.37
N HIS A 396 5.23 0.05 -24.23
CA HIS A 396 4.73 1.19 -23.48
C HIS A 396 5.61 1.44 -22.25
N LEU A 397 5.83 2.71 -21.91
CA LEU A 397 6.68 3.12 -20.78
C LEU A 397 5.89 3.94 -19.76
N TYR A 398 6.08 3.60 -18.50
CA TYR A 398 5.66 4.43 -17.39
C TYR A 398 6.81 4.64 -16.39
N GLY A 399 7.18 5.90 -16.15
CA GLY A 399 8.22 6.31 -15.21
C GLY A 399 7.67 7.04 -14.00
N VAL A 400 8.02 6.60 -12.79
CA VAL A 400 7.57 7.21 -11.53
C VAL A 400 8.74 7.84 -10.81
N CYS A 401 8.63 9.10 -10.41
CA CYS A 401 9.61 9.85 -9.62
C CYS A 401 11.01 9.81 -10.27
N LEU A 402 11.96 9.03 -9.75
CA LEU A 402 13.25 8.80 -10.40
C LEU A 402 13.10 8.26 -11.84
N GLY A 403 12.07 7.45 -12.10
CA GLY A 403 11.81 6.94 -13.45
C GLY A 403 11.49 8.03 -14.45
N MET A 404 10.71 9.04 -14.05
CA MET A 404 10.49 10.25 -14.87
C MET A 404 11.78 11.03 -15.07
N GLN A 405 12.54 11.30 -14.02
CA GLN A 405 13.80 12.04 -14.08
C GLN A 405 14.78 11.37 -15.03
N LEU A 406 14.91 10.04 -14.96
CA LEU A 406 15.78 9.27 -15.86
C LEU A 406 15.27 9.23 -17.30
N ALA A 407 13.97 9.31 -17.53
CA ALA A 407 13.41 9.44 -18.88
C ALA A 407 13.82 10.79 -19.52
N VAL A 408 13.80 11.87 -18.75
CA VAL A 408 14.30 13.18 -19.20
C VAL A 408 15.81 13.15 -19.45
N CYS A 409 16.59 12.52 -18.55
CA CYS A 409 18.04 12.35 -18.72
C CYS A 409 18.39 11.51 -19.96
N GLU A 410 17.66 10.42 -20.20
CA GLU A 410 17.83 9.57 -21.38
C GLU A 410 17.56 10.37 -22.67
N PHE A 411 16.46 11.12 -22.69
CA PHE A 411 16.09 11.95 -23.83
C PHE A 411 17.12 13.05 -24.09
N ALA A 412 17.62 13.70 -23.04
CA ALA A 412 18.71 14.68 -23.15
C ALA A 412 19.98 14.08 -23.78
N ARG A 413 20.38 12.90 -23.33
CA ARG A 413 21.57 12.21 -23.82
C ARG A 413 21.41 11.73 -25.26
N ASN A 414 20.33 11.00 -25.56
CA ASN A 414 20.21 10.23 -26.80
C ASN A 414 19.42 10.95 -27.90
N VAL A 415 18.64 11.98 -27.59
CA VAL A 415 17.87 12.76 -28.58
C VAL A 415 18.43 14.17 -28.77
N LEU A 416 18.81 14.84 -27.66
CA LEU A 416 19.40 16.19 -27.72
C LEU A 416 20.90 16.17 -27.85
N GLY A 417 21.58 15.03 -27.63
CA GLY A 417 23.02 14.88 -27.70
C GLY A 417 23.78 15.65 -26.62
N TRP A 418 23.18 15.82 -25.45
CA TRP A 418 23.77 16.58 -24.35
C TRP A 418 24.64 15.70 -23.46
N GLU A 419 25.90 16.10 -23.31
CA GLU A 419 26.83 15.52 -22.37
C GLU A 419 27.19 16.55 -21.29
N GLY A 420 27.23 16.11 -20.03
CA GLY A 420 27.71 16.94 -18.90
C GLY A 420 26.79 18.08 -18.44
N LYS A 421 25.56 18.20 -18.97
CA LYS A 421 24.59 19.18 -18.48
C LYS A 421 23.85 18.67 -17.25
N THR A 422 23.56 19.57 -16.31
CA THR A 422 22.75 19.28 -15.13
C THR A 422 21.27 19.29 -15.50
N ILE A 423 20.73 18.09 -15.77
CA ILE A 423 19.32 17.91 -16.19
C ILE A 423 18.39 17.85 -14.97
N VAL A 424 18.87 17.32 -13.88
CA VAL A 424 18.14 17.15 -12.61
C VAL A 424 18.88 17.94 -11.55
N ILE A 425 18.14 18.72 -10.76
CA ILE A 425 18.66 19.64 -9.73
C ILE A 425 18.11 19.27 -8.36
N ASP A 426 18.79 19.73 -7.30
CA ASP A 426 18.31 19.60 -5.92
C ASP A 426 17.10 20.48 -5.67
N MET A 427 16.15 19.95 -4.90
CA MET A 427 15.01 20.72 -4.43
C MET A 427 15.38 21.61 -3.23
N PRO A 428 14.71 22.78 -3.06
CA PRO A 428 14.95 23.65 -1.91
C PRO A 428 14.72 22.97 -0.56
N GLU A 429 13.82 21.99 -0.47
CA GLU A 429 13.51 21.24 0.73
C GLU A 429 14.62 20.24 1.12
N HIS A 430 15.52 19.91 0.20
CA HIS A 430 16.57 18.95 0.46
C HIS A 430 17.66 19.53 1.39
N ASN A 431 17.86 18.88 2.52
CA ASN A 431 18.97 19.18 3.44
C ASN A 431 19.91 17.98 3.53
N PRO A 432 21.09 18.02 2.91
CA PRO A 432 22.04 16.90 2.91
C PRO A 432 22.53 16.47 4.30
N GLY A 433 22.42 17.34 5.31
CA GLY A 433 22.81 17.05 6.68
C GLY A 433 21.76 16.28 7.50
N GLN A 434 20.56 16.10 6.97
CA GLN A 434 19.46 15.44 7.65
C GLN A 434 18.71 14.53 6.68
N MET A 435 18.65 13.23 6.94
CA MET A 435 18.13 12.24 5.98
C MET A 435 16.63 12.04 6.01
N GLY A 436 15.98 12.20 7.16
CA GLY A 436 14.52 12.02 7.32
C GLY A 436 13.76 13.34 7.27
N GLY A 437 12.60 13.35 6.61
CA GLY A 437 11.68 14.50 6.58
C GLY A 437 12.17 15.74 5.82
N THR A 438 13.25 15.65 5.04
CA THR A 438 13.87 16.78 4.33
C THR A 438 13.82 16.59 2.82
N MET A 439 12.61 16.40 2.31
CA MET A 439 12.35 16.30 0.87
C MET A 439 10.92 16.77 0.60
N ARG A 440 10.55 16.89 -0.68
CA ARG A 440 9.17 17.19 -1.04
C ARG A 440 8.30 15.99 -0.71
N LEU A 441 7.45 16.14 0.31
CA LEU A 441 6.63 15.08 0.89
C LEU A 441 5.15 15.42 0.87
N GLY A 442 4.32 14.37 0.76
CA GLY A 442 2.87 14.45 0.92
C GLY A 442 2.14 14.95 -0.31
N LYS A 443 0.88 15.24 -0.12
CA LYS A 443 -0.06 15.63 -1.17
C LYS A 443 0.26 17.01 -1.72
N ARG A 444 0.43 17.10 -3.03
CA ARG A 444 0.69 18.34 -3.77
C ARG A 444 -0.16 18.38 -5.02
N ARG A 445 -0.47 19.60 -5.45
CA ARG A 445 -1.30 19.82 -6.64
C ARG A 445 -0.45 19.94 -7.88
N THR A 446 -0.82 19.16 -8.90
CA THR A 446 -0.28 19.23 -10.27
C THR A 446 -1.36 19.76 -11.20
N ILE A 447 -1.05 20.82 -11.96
CA ILE A 447 -1.94 21.47 -12.93
C ILE A 447 -1.60 20.96 -14.33
N PHE A 448 -2.59 20.43 -15.05
CA PHE A 448 -2.41 20.03 -16.45
C PHE A 448 -2.40 21.26 -17.37
N LYS A 449 -1.37 21.37 -18.18
CA LYS A 449 -1.17 22.47 -19.15
C LYS A 449 -1.70 22.16 -20.55
N SER A 450 -1.89 20.88 -20.88
CA SER A 450 -2.38 20.45 -22.17
C SER A 450 -3.72 19.73 -22.07
N SER A 451 -4.68 20.16 -22.91
CA SER A 451 -5.98 19.49 -23.07
C SER A 451 -5.87 18.17 -23.86
N THR A 452 -4.77 17.98 -24.59
CA THR A 452 -4.53 16.77 -25.39
C THR A 452 -3.83 15.68 -24.60
N SER A 453 -3.34 15.97 -23.39
CA SER A 453 -2.66 15.02 -22.52
C SER A 453 -3.47 13.72 -22.34
N VAL A 454 -2.79 12.60 -22.57
CA VAL A 454 -3.36 11.25 -22.33
C VAL A 454 -3.63 11.07 -20.83
N LEU A 455 -2.70 11.51 -20.00
CA LEU A 455 -2.84 11.37 -18.55
C LEU A 455 -3.99 12.21 -17.99
N ARG A 456 -4.16 13.46 -18.48
CA ARG A 456 -5.32 14.29 -18.12
C ARG A 456 -6.65 13.59 -18.43
N LYS A 457 -6.76 13.00 -19.62
CA LYS A 457 -7.96 12.22 -20.01
C LYS A 457 -8.21 11.02 -19.11
N LEU A 458 -7.14 10.31 -18.72
CA LEU A 458 -7.23 9.18 -17.80
C LEU A 458 -7.69 9.59 -16.39
N TYR A 459 -7.36 10.79 -15.93
CA TYR A 459 -7.88 11.37 -14.69
C TYR A 459 -9.32 11.93 -14.82
N GLY A 460 -9.97 11.79 -15.98
CA GLY A 460 -11.34 12.27 -16.21
C GLY A 460 -11.42 13.68 -16.75
N ASP A 461 -10.40 14.12 -17.47
CA ASP A 461 -10.26 15.43 -18.12
C ASP A 461 -10.32 16.63 -17.14
N VAL A 462 -9.77 16.42 -15.95
CA VAL A 462 -9.68 17.45 -14.90
C VAL A 462 -8.56 18.45 -15.19
N GLU A 463 -8.64 19.64 -14.60
CA GLU A 463 -7.60 20.67 -14.75
C GLU A 463 -6.39 20.42 -13.85
N TYR A 464 -6.60 19.77 -12.73
CA TYR A 464 -5.54 19.45 -11.76
C TYR A 464 -5.79 18.13 -11.06
N VAL A 465 -4.73 17.60 -10.47
CA VAL A 465 -4.76 16.43 -9.59
C VAL A 465 -3.95 16.70 -8.33
N ASP A 466 -4.37 16.10 -7.25
CA ASP A 466 -3.66 16.16 -5.96
C ASP A 466 -3.08 14.78 -5.67
N GLU A 467 -1.74 14.65 -5.76
CA GLU A 467 -1.02 13.38 -5.60
C GLU A 467 0.13 13.49 -4.60
N ARG A 468 0.59 12.36 -4.06
CA ARG A 468 1.63 12.30 -3.02
C ARG A 468 3.01 12.32 -3.64
N HIS A 469 3.90 13.12 -3.08
CA HIS A 469 5.30 13.27 -3.49
C HIS A 469 6.25 12.66 -2.46
N ARG A 470 7.42 12.18 -2.95
CA ARG A 470 8.54 11.72 -2.14
C ARG A 470 9.83 11.82 -2.94
N HIS A 471 10.42 13.02 -3.05
CA HIS A 471 11.63 13.22 -3.84
C HIS A 471 12.49 14.39 -3.36
N ARG A 472 13.80 14.29 -3.61
CA ARG A 472 14.84 15.29 -3.27
C ARG A 472 15.30 16.08 -4.48
N PHE A 473 15.02 15.58 -5.68
CA PHE A 473 15.48 16.14 -6.94
C PHE A 473 14.30 16.42 -7.85
N GLU A 474 14.49 17.35 -8.77
CA GLU A 474 13.51 17.71 -9.79
C GLU A 474 14.18 17.97 -11.14
N VAL A 475 13.41 17.96 -12.23
CA VAL A 475 13.89 18.34 -13.56
C VAL A 475 14.17 19.83 -13.58
N ASN A 476 15.33 20.23 -14.14
CA ASN A 476 15.70 21.64 -14.27
C ASN A 476 14.72 22.38 -15.21
N PRO A 477 13.90 23.31 -14.69
CA PRO A 477 12.86 23.97 -15.46
C PRO A 477 13.40 24.89 -16.56
N GLU A 478 14.64 25.40 -16.44
CA GLU A 478 15.27 26.23 -17.46
C GLU A 478 15.46 25.49 -18.80
N LEU A 479 15.51 24.17 -18.77
CA LEU A 479 15.76 23.35 -19.94
C LEU A 479 14.48 22.91 -20.68
N LYS A 480 13.30 23.15 -20.11
CA LYS A 480 11.99 22.70 -20.58
C LYS A 480 11.79 22.88 -22.09
N HIS A 481 11.99 24.09 -22.60
CA HIS A 481 11.71 24.44 -24.00
C HIS A 481 12.57 23.67 -25.02
N HIS A 482 13.73 23.15 -24.63
CA HIS A 482 14.57 22.35 -25.52
C HIS A 482 13.97 20.95 -25.72
N PHE A 483 13.38 20.38 -24.71
CA PHE A 483 12.72 19.08 -24.76
C PHE A 483 11.45 19.14 -25.57
N GLU A 484 10.60 20.15 -25.32
CA GLU A 484 9.32 20.35 -26.00
C GLU A 484 9.48 20.52 -27.51
N LYS A 485 10.50 21.24 -27.96
CA LYS A 485 10.85 21.36 -29.39
C LYS A 485 11.18 20.04 -30.09
N ARG A 486 11.47 18.99 -29.34
CA ARG A 486 11.85 17.66 -29.85
C ARG A 486 10.82 16.59 -29.50
N GLY A 487 9.64 16.99 -29.00
CA GLY A 487 8.49 16.12 -28.80
C GLY A 487 8.36 15.53 -27.40
N LEU A 488 9.25 15.84 -26.44
CA LEU A 488 9.02 15.48 -25.04
C LEU A 488 8.30 16.63 -24.35
N GLN A 489 7.00 16.48 -24.13
CA GLN A 489 6.12 17.52 -23.60
C GLN A 489 6.04 17.48 -22.08
N PHE A 490 6.09 18.64 -21.42
CA PHE A 490 5.79 18.80 -20.00
C PHE A 490 4.34 19.22 -19.83
N VAL A 491 3.46 18.24 -19.68
CA VAL A 491 2.00 18.43 -19.70
C VAL A 491 1.40 18.72 -18.33
N GLY A 492 2.18 18.59 -17.25
CA GLY A 492 1.78 18.90 -15.87
C GLY A 492 2.88 19.61 -15.10
N GLU A 493 2.48 20.63 -14.35
CA GLU A 493 3.35 21.48 -13.53
C GLU A 493 2.74 21.73 -12.16
N ASP A 494 3.54 22.21 -11.19
CA ASP A 494 3.03 22.65 -9.90
C ASP A 494 2.16 23.90 -10.03
N VAL A 495 1.60 24.36 -8.91
CA VAL A 495 0.70 25.53 -8.87
C VAL A 495 1.38 26.84 -9.25
N GLU A 496 2.71 26.91 -9.10
CA GLU A 496 3.52 28.09 -9.41
C GLU A 496 4.00 28.07 -10.88
N GLY A 497 3.88 26.92 -11.55
CA GLY A 497 4.35 26.70 -12.92
C GLY A 497 5.88 26.60 -13.03
N GLU A 498 6.54 26.34 -11.91
CA GLU A 498 8.00 26.28 -11.82
C GLU A 498 8.55 24.87 -11.92
N ARG A 499 7.79 23.86 -11.46
CA ARG A 499 8.24 22.47 -11.35
C ARG A 499 7.54 21.58 -12.37
N MET A 500 8.34 20.76 -13.04
CA MET A 500 7.88 19.81 -14.06
C MET A 500 7.46 18.51 -13.39
N GLU A 501 6.16 18.18 -13.44
CA GLU A 501 5.60 17.05 -12.70
C GLU A 501 5.05 15.92 -13.56
N VAL A 502 4.75 16.19 -14.85
CA VAL A 502 4.28 15.17 -15.80
C VAL A 502 4.93 15.36 -17.16
N ILE A 503 5.45 14.28 -17.73
CA ILE A 503 5.96 14.24 -19.11
C ILE A 503 5.17 13.24 -19.96
N GLU A 504 5.00 13.60 -21.23
CA GLU A 504 4.47 12.72 -22.29
C GLU A 504 5.33 12.88 -23.56
N LEU A 505 5.54 11.79 -24.29
CA LEU A 505 6.25 11.81 -25.55
C LEU A 505 5.25 11.86 -26.71
N ASP A 506 5.41 12.84 -27.61
CA ASP A 506 4.64 12.93 -28.84
C ASP A 506 4.85 11.68 -29.71
N ASP A 507 3.83 11.32 -30.48
CA ASP A 507 3.85 10.18 -31.40
C ASP A 507 4.10 8.80 -30.74
N HIS A 508 3.99 8.70 -29.41
CA HIS A 508 4.08 7.44 -28.68
C HIS A 508 2.72 7.10 -28.01
N CYS A 509 2.26 5.86 -28.16
CA CYS A 509 0.97 5.44 -27.64
C CYS A 509 0.84 5.65 -26.13
N TYR A 510 1.87 5.27 -25.36
CA TYR A 510 1.96 5.50 -23.92
C TYR A 510 3.44 5.57 -23.49
N PHE A 511 3.97 6.76 -23.41
CA PHE A 511 5.26 7.06 -22.81
C PHE A 511 5.03 8.22 -21.84
N VAL A 512 4.82 7.89 -20.59
CA VAL A 512 4.39 8.82 -19.54
C VAL A 512 5.36 8.76 -18.38
N GLY A 513 5.72 9.91 -17.84
CA GLY A 513 6.47 10.01 -16.59
C GLY A 513 5.78 10.97 -15.62
N VAL A 514 5.77 10.63 -14.33
CA VAL A 514 5.23 11.47 -13.27
C VAL A 514 6.24 11.62 -12.14
N GLN A 515 6.30 12.82 -11.54
CA GLN A 515 7.20 13.09 -10.42
C GLN A 515 6.62 12.59 -9.09
N PHE A 516 5.31 12.58 -8.98
CA PHE A 516 4.56 12.09 -7.82
C PHE A 516 4.42 10.55 -7.82
N HIS A 517 3.86 10.02 -6.74
CA HIS A 517 3.69 8.58 -6.49
C HIS A 517 2.21 8.18 -6.45
N PRO A 518 1.54 8.01 -7.61
CA PRO A 518 0.10 7.75 -7.62
C PRO A 518 -0.25 6.30 -7.24
N GLU A 519 0.75 5.44 -7.03
CA GLU A 519 0.57 4.10 -6.44
C GLU A 519 0.01 4.15 -5.02
N PHE A 520 0.35 5.18 -4.24
CA PHE A 520 -0.13 5.31 -2.86
C PHE A 520 -1.63 5.59 -2.78
N THR A 521 -2.22 6.20 -3.80
CA THR A 521 -3.66 6.52 -3.86
C THR A 521 -4.48 5.47 -4.59
N SER A 522 -3.86 4.44 -5.18
CA SER A 522 -4.57 3.34 -5.86
C SER A 522 -5.40 2.50 -4.89
N ARG A 523 -6.63 2.19 -5.29
CA ARG A 523 -7.58 1.37 -4.51
C ARG A 523 -8.05 0.18 -5.34
N PRO A 524 -8.47 -0.94 -4.72
CA PRO A 524 -8.89 -2.15 -5.45
C PRO A 524 -10.00 -1.91 -6.48
N ILE A 525 -10.95 -1.03 -6.16
CA ILE A 525 -12.11 -0.73 -7.03
C ILE A 525 -11.86 0.55 -7.86
N LYS A 526 -10.85 1.35 -7.48
CA LYS A 526 -10.49 2.62 -8.12
C LYS A 526 -8.98 2.63 -8.41
N PRO A 527 -8.55 2.00 -9.51
CA PRO A 527 -7.13 1.93 -9.85
C PRO A 527 -6.55 3.32 -10.13
N SER A 528 -5.27 3.49 -9.84
CA SER A 528 -4.51 4.70 -10.17
C SER A 528 -4.50 4.94 -11.68
N PRO A 529 -4.92 6.14 -12.17
CA PRO A 529 -5.05 6.40 -13.61
C PRO A 529 -3.76 6.21 -14.42
N PRO A 530 -2.55 6.59 -13.96
CA PRO A 530 -1.33 6.35 -14.73
C PRO A 530 -1.00 4.85 -14.86
N TYR A 531 -1.18 4.07 -13.81
CA TYR A 531 -0.99 2.61 -13.85
C TYR A 531 -2.04 1.95 -14.75
N PHE A 532 -3.28 2.42 -14.65
CA PHE A 532 -4.37 1.96 -15.51
C PHE A 532 -4.10 2.25 -16.99
N GLY A 533 -3.56 3.43 -17.31
CA GLY A 533 -3.12 3.78 -18.66
C GLY A 533 -2.05 2.86 -19.21
N LEU A 534 -1.04 2.52 -18.42
CA LEU A 534 -0.01 1.54 -18.80
C LEU A 534 -0.62 0.18 -19.13
N LEU A 535 -1.53 -0.32 -18.28
CA LEU A 535 -2.18 -1.62 -18.50
C LEU A 535 -3.14 -1.61 -19.70
N LEU A 536 -3.87 -0.53 -19.91
CA LEU A 536 -4.70 -0.35 -21.12
C LEU A 536 -3.84 -0.36 -22.39
N ALA A 537 -2.71 0.32 -22.37
CA ALA A 537 -1.78 0.36 -23.50
C ALA A 537 -1.17 -1.04 -23.75
N ALA A 538 -0.64 -1.67 -22.71
CA ALA A 538 -0.06 -3.01 -22.78
C ALA A 538 -1.05 -4.09 -23.23
N ALA A 539 -2.35 -3.91 -22.94
CA ALA A 539 -3.43 -4.78 -23.40
C ALA A 539 -4.01 -4.37 -24.78
N GLY A 540 -3.45 -3.34 -25.45
CA GLY A 540 -3.93 -2.85 -26.75
C GLY A 540 -5.30 -2.15 -26.70
N LYS A 541 -5.76 -1.72 -25.52
CA LYS A 541 -7.11 -1.18 -25.29
C LYS A 541 -7.14 0.35 -25.13
N LEU A 542 -5.99 1.03 -24.98
CA LEU A 542 -5.91 2.44 -24.62
C LEU A 542 -6.62 3.35 -25.63
N GLN A 543 -6.35 3.20 -26.92
CA GLN A 543 -6.96 4.05 -27.96
C GLN A 543 -8.48 3.90 -28.01
N SER A 544 -8.96 2.66 -27.91
CA SER A 544 -10.40 2.39 -27.86
C SER A 544 -11.05 2.99 -26.61
N TYR A 545 -10.36 2.93 -25.47
CA TYR A 545 -10.83 3.52 -24.22
C TYR A 545 -10.95 5.04 -24.31
N LEU A 546 -9.91 5.72 -24.81
CA LEU A 546 -9.91 7.17 -25.01
C LEU A 546 -10.97 7.62 -26.02
N ALA A 547 -11.13 6.91 -27.14
CA ALA A 547 -12.13 7.21 -28.16
C ALA A 547 -13.58 7.08 -27.66
N LYS A 548 -13.83 6.21 -26.67
CA LYS A 548 -15.14 6.02 -26.04
C LYS A 548 -15.39 6.97 -24.84
N GLY A 549 -14.63 8.04 -24.72
CA GLY A 549 -14.74 9.00 -23.62
C GLY A 549 -14.40 8.40 -22.26
N CYS A 550 -13.35 7.59 -22.21
CA CYS A 550 -12.83 6.95 -21.01
C CYS A 550 -13.84 5.97 -20.35
N ARG A 551 -14.54 5.19 -21.17
CA ARG A 551 -15.43 4.13 -20.71
C ARG A 551 -14.98 2.77 -21.23
N LEU A 552 -14.92 1.77 -20.35
CA LEU A 552 -14.73 0.38 -20.76
C LEU A 552 -16.03 -0.13 -21.42
N SER A 553 -15.90 -0.88 -22.52
CA SER A 553 -17.08 -1.51 -23.12
C SER A 553 -17.51 -2.71 -22.27
N PRO A 554 -18.80 -3.06 -22.23
CA PRO A 554 -19.27 -4.28 -21.56
C PRO A 554 -18.57 -5.55 -22.07
N ARG A 555 -18.13 -5.57 -23.34
CA ARG A 555 -17.35 -6.68 -23.91
C ARG A 555 -15.91 -6.72 -23.40
N ASP A 556 -15.35 -5.59 -23.00
CA ASP A 556 -14.01 -5.50 -22.40
C ASP A 556 -14.03 -5.87 -20.90
N THR A 557 -15.20 -5.78 -20.26
CA THR A 557 -15.43 -6.17 -18.88
C THR A 557 -15.93 -7.61 -18.70
N TYR A 558 -16.54 -8.20 -19.74
CA TYR A 558 -17.07 -9.57 -19.70
C TYR A 558 -16.65 -10.36 -20.95
N SER A 559 -15.74 -11.31 -20.80
CA SER A 559 -15.54 -12.39 -21.75
C SER A 559 -16.36 -13.61 -21.32
N ASP A 560 -17.67 -13.48 -21.20
CA ASP A 560 -18.54 -14.62 -20.90
C ASP A 560 -19.01 -15.27 -22.20
N ARG A 561 -18.44 -16.41 -22.54
CA ARG A 561 -18.93 -17.32 -23.58
C ARG A 561 -20.07 -18.23 -23.10
N SER A 562 -20.57 -18.06 -21.88
CA SER A 562 -21.73 -18.79 -21.36
C SER A 562 -22.97 -17.91 -21.43
N GLY A 563 -23.88 -18.22 -22.36
CA GLY A 563 -25.13 -17.50 -22.54
C GLY A 563 -26.11 -17.73 -21.38
N SER A 564 -25.91 -17.01 -20.30
CA SER A 564 -26.92 -16.78 -19.27
C SER A 564 -27.02 -15.28 -19.02
N SER A 565 -28.21 -14.75 -19.23
CA SER A 565 -28.57 -13.37 -18.97
C SER A 565 -28.38 -13.04 -17.50
N SER A 566 -27.26 -12.34 -17.17
CA SER A 566 -27.05 -11.71 -15.87
C SER A 566 -27.53 -10.26 -15.91
N PRO A 567 -28.10 -9.71 -14.84
CA PRO A 567 -28.63 -8.35 -14.82
C PRO A 567 -27.51 -7.34 -15.10
N GLU A 568 -27.83 -6.34 -15.90
CA GLU A 568 -26.96 -5.22 -16.25
C GLU A 568 -26.43 -4.56 -14.98
N VAL A 569 -25.14 -4.72 -14.72
CA VAL A 569 -24.42 -3.91 -13.71
C VAL A 569 -24.17 -2.56 -14.36
N ASP A 570 -24.77 -1.52 -13.82
CA ASP A 570 -24.60 -0.15 -14.30
C ASP A 570 -23.14 0.31 -14.10
N ILE A 571 -22.37 0.27 -15.19
CA ILE A 571 -20.94 0.65 -15.22
C ILE A 571 -20.76 2.17 -15.08
N SER A 572 -21.85 2.95 -15.04
CA SER A 572 -21.79 4.40 -14.82
C SER A 572 -21.23 4.77 -13.44
N GLU A 573 -21.20 3.84 -12.48
CA GLU A 573 -20.58 4.02 -11.16
C GLU A 573 -19.04 3.88 -11.18
N LEU A 574 -18.43 3.44 -12.30
CA LEU A 574 -16.98 3.47 -12.51
C LEU A 574 -16.47 4.83 -13.03
N LYS A 575 -17.29 5.86 -13.02
CA LYS A 575 -16.81 7.22 -13.20
C LYS A 575 -15.92 7.59 -12.03
N PHE A 576 -14.70 8.01 -12.34
CA PHE A 576 -13.91 8.75 -11.37
C PHE A 576 -14.78 9.90 -10.86
N PRO A 577 -14.98 10.07 -9.54
CA PRO A 577 -15.70 11.22 -9.05
C PRO A 577 -14.99 12.47 -9.56
N SER A 578 -15.72 13.34 -10.27
CA SER A 578 -15.30 14.72 -10.45
C SER A 578 -15.04 15.28 -9.06
N LEU A 579 -13.81 15.70 -8.81
CA LEU A 579 -13.45 16.41 -7.61
C LEU A 579 -14.33 17.68 -7.52
N SER A 580 -15.33 17.65 -6.69
CA SER A 580 -16.02 18.84 -6.23
C SER A 580 -15.40 19.30 -4.92
#